data_cf9f9d95630336abaa889fec5bac9229
#
_entry.id   cf9f9d95630336abaa889fec5bac9229
#
_cell.length_a   1.000
_cell.length_b   1.000
_cell.length_c   1.000
_cell.angle_alpha   90.00
_cell.angle_beta   90.00
_cell.angle_gamma   90.00
#
_symmetry.space_group_name_H-M   'P 1'
#
loop_
_entity.id
_entity.type
_entity.pdbx_description
1 polymer ?
#
loop_
_entity_poly.entity_id
_entity_poly.type
_entity_poly.pdbx_seq_one_letter_code
_entity_poly.pdbx_strand_id
1 'polypeptide(L)'
;MPEYDKFLRKQKILHLATINKNGMPHVIPVWYLYSKKKIYVGTNTKTEKAKNVKCNKKVSFCVDVGVNAPNILGVMCQGNAKLIKEKTTITKLEKRILLRYFNTLNNKSAKELLDDTDCIIEIIPKKYSFWKY
;
A
#
# COMPACT_ATOMS: atom_id res chain seq x y z
N MET A 1 5.90 10.85 13.00
CA MET A 1 5.59 10.54 14.41
C MET A 1 5.87 9.09 14.71
N PRO A 2 6.51 8.78 15.83
CA PRO A 2 6.85 7.40 16.19
C PRO A 2 5.64 6.48 16.30
N GLU A 3 4.52 7.00 16.75
CA GLU A 3 3.31 6.19 16.97
C GLU A 3 2.77 5.59 15.68
N TYR A 4 2.62 6.38 14.63
CA TYR A 4 2.08 5.81 13.40
C TYR A 4 3.12 5.06 12.58
N ASP A 5 4.42 5.35 12.75
CA ASP A 5 5.48 4.54 12.14
C ASP A 5 5.35 3.07 12.58
N LYS A 6 5.28 2.87 13.89
CA LYS A 6 5.15 1.53 14.47
C LYS A 6 3.84 0.87 14.06
N PHE A 7 2.75 1.63 14.11
CA PHE A 7 1.42 1.17 13.73
C PHE A 7 1.41 0.71 12.27
N LEU A 8 1.94 1.54 11.36
CA LEU A 8 1.99 1.21 9.94
C LEU A 8 2.82 -0.03 9.63
N ARG A 9 3.94 -0.22 10.33
CA ARG A 9 4.76 -1.42 10.14
C ARG A 9 4.04 -2.69 10.55
N LYS A 10 3.17 -2.58 11.54
CA LYS A 10 2.53 -3.76 12.14
C LYS A 10 1.25 -4.18 11.42
N GLN A 11 0.48 -3.26 10.89
CA GLN A 11 -0.81 -3.59 10.30
C GLN A 11 -0.67 -4.26 8.95
N LYS A 12 -1.73 -4.97 8.52
CA LYS A 12 -1.68 -5.84 7.35
C LYS A 12 -2.52 -5.36 6.17
N ILE A 13 -3.54 -4.53 6.41
CA ILE A 13 -4.42 -4.04 5.36
C ILE A 13 -4.40 -2.52 5.33
N LEU A 14 -4.21 -2.00 4.14
CA LEU A 14 -4.24 -0.57 3.86
C LEU A 14 -5.33 -0.34 2.82
N HIS A 15 -6.18 0.65 3.06
CA HIS A 15 -7.19 1.07 2.09
C HIS A 15 -6.61 2.19 1.25
N LEU A 16 -6.40 1.90 -0.03
CA LEU A 16 -5.76 2.83 -0.96
C LEU A 16 -6.81 3.49 -1.83
N ALA A 17 -6.81 4.82 -1.84
CA ALA A 17 -7.66 5.61 -2.71
C ALA A 17 -6.83 6.22 -3.83
N THR A 18 -7.27 6.00 -5.06
CA THR A 18 -6.69 6.58 -6.27
C THR A 18 -7.80 7.29 -7.05
N ILE A 19 -7.44 8.09 -8.03
CA ILE A 19 -8.42 8.90 -8.79
C ILE A 19 -8.37 8.47 -10.26
N ASN A 20 -9.54 8.10 -10.80
CA ASN A 20 -9.59 7.71 -12.21
C ASN A 20 -9.60 8.96 -13.12
N LYS A 21 -9.54 8.72 -14.42
CA LYS A 21 -9.48 9.82 -15.41
C LYS A 21 -10.71 10.72 -15.40
N ASN A 22 -11.82 10.26 -14.84
CA ASN A 22 -13.05 11.05 -14.71
C ASN A 22 -13.16 11.78 -13.38
N GLY A 23 -12.10 11.72 -12.55
CA GLY A 23 -12.09 12.35 -11.25
C GLY A 23 -12.76 11.57 -10.14
N MET A 24 -13.21 10.34 -10.42
CA MET A 24 -13.85 9.50 -9.40
C MET A 24 -12.81 8.82 -8.51
N PRO A 25 -13.00 8.88 -7.19
CA PRO A 25 -12.15 8.11 -6.27
C PRO A 25 -12.44 6.62 -6.40
N HIS A 26 -11.37 5.84 -6.34
CA HIS A 26 -11.42 4.38 -6.32
C HIS A 26 -10.71 3.94 -5.06
N VAL A 27 -11.35 3.15 -4.21
CA VAL A 27 -10.77 2.71 -2.94
C VAL A 27 -10.85 1.19 -2.82
N ILE A 28 -9.72 0.57 -2.47
CA ILE A 28 -9.62 -0.88 -2.30
C ILE A 28 -8.67 -1.22 -1.16
N PRO A 29 -8.87 -2.38 -0.50
CA PRO A 29 -7.87 -2.89 0.44
C PRO A 29 -6.69 -3.48 -0.32
N VAL A 30 -5.48 -3.25 0.19
CA VAL A 30 -4.26 -3.76 -0.42
C VAL A 30 -3.29 -4.26 0.66
N TRP A 31 -2.39 -5.15 0.26
CA TRP A 31 -1.21 -5.49 1.04
C TRP A 31 -0.14 -4.45 0.78
N TYR A 32 0.75 -4.23 1.75
CA TYR A 32 1.74 -3.18 1.62
C TYR A 32 2.99 -3.45 2.44
N LEU A 33 4.01 -2.68 2.13
CA LEU A 33 5.25 -2.58 2.92
C LEU A 33 5.45 -1.12 3.29
N TYR A 34 5.65 -0.84 4.56
CA TYR A 34 6.08 0.48 5.03
C TYR A 34 7.57 0.42 5.31
N SER A 35 8.35 1.20 4.59
CA SER A 35 9.81 1.21 4.72
C SER A 35 10.35 2.59 4.40
N LYS A 36 11.24 3.08 5.26
CA LYS A 36 11.90 4.38 5.07
C LYS A 36 10.89 5.51 4.80
N LYS A 37 9.80 5.48 5.55
CA LYS A 37 8.70 6.46 5.50
C LYS A 37 7.94 6.50 4.18
N LYS A 38 8.01 5.44 3.41
CA LYS A 38 7.25 5.26 2.17
C LYS A 38 6.42 4.00 2.22
N ILE A 39 5.37 3.95 1.42
CA ILE A 39 4.49 2.79 1.29
C ILE A 39 4.69 2.17 -0.09
N TYR A 40 4.78 0.85 -0.14
CA TYR A 40 4.95 0.10 -1.38
C TYR A 40 3.85 -0.92 -1.53
N VAL A 41 3.20 -0.93 -2.69
CA VAL A 41 2.11 -1.84 -3.01
C VAL A 41 2.43 -2.53 -4.33
N GLY A 42 2.50 -3.87 -4.31
CA GLY A 42 2.72 -4.65 -5.53
C GLY A 42 1.44 -4.80 -6.32
N THR A 43 1.51 -4.66 -7.62
CA THR A 43 0.36 -4.82 -8.48
C THR A 43 0.77 -5.14 -9.92
N ASN A 44 -0.20 -5.14 -10.79
CA ASN A 44 -0.04 -5.37 -12.22
C ASN A 44 -0.52 -4.12 -12.96
N THR A 45 0.14 -3.76 -14.05
CA THR A 45 -0.18 -2.55 -14.82
C THR A 45 -1.60 -2.55 -15.39
N LYS A 46 -2.26 -3.70 -15.41
CA LYS A 46 -3.63 -3.82 -15.91
C LYS A 46 -4.70 -3.50 -14.85
N THR A 47 -4.31 -3.37 -13.59
CA THR A 47 -5.27 -3.08 -12.52
C THR A 47 -5.72 -1.62 -12.56
N GLU A 48 -6.90 -1.36 -12.02
CA GLU A 48 -7.47 0.00 -11.96
C GLU A 48 -6.57 0.94 -11.17
N LYS A 49 -6.07 0.49 -10.01
CA LYS A 49 -5.20 1.33 -9.18
C LYS A 49 -3.90 1.72 -9.89
N ALA A 50 -3.31 0.79 -10.65
CA ALA A 50 -2.09 1.09 -11.40
C ALA A 50 -2.37 2.09 -12.53
N LYS A 51 -3.44 1.90 -13.27
CA LYS A 51 -3.86 2.83 -14.32
C LYS A 51 -4.13 4.22 -13.77
N ASN A 52 -4.80 4.28 -12.61
CA ASN A 52 -5.12 5.55 -11.98
C ASN A 52 -3.86 6.30 -11.56
N VAL A 53 -2.92 5.63 -10.91
CA VAL A 53 -1.65 6.25 -10.49
C VAL A 53 -0.84 6.73 -11.68
N LYS A 54 -0.86 5.99 -12.78
CA LYS A 54 -0.17 6.40 -14.01
C LYS A 54 -0.67 7.75 -14.52
N CYS A 55 -1.97 8.01 -14.39
CA CYS A 55 -2.59 9.22 -14.90
C CYS A 55 -2.68 10.35 -13.88
N ASN A 56 -2.77 10.03 -12.60
CA ASN A 56 -2.93 11.02 -11.53
C ASN A 56 -2.13 10.55 -10.30
N LYS A 57 -1.12 11.31 -9.95
CA LYS A 57 -0.24 10.95 -8.82
C LYS A 57 -0.86 11.14 -7.43
N LYS A 58 -1.99 11.81 -7.34
CA LYS A 58 -2.63 12.09 -6.06
C LYS A 58 -3.30 10.85 -5.52
N VAL A 59 -2.96 10.49 -4.29
CA VAL A 59 -3.51 9.31 -3.60
C VAL A 59 -3.78 9.65 -2.15
N SER A 60 -4.60 8.83 -1.52
CA SER A 60 -4.70 8.80 -0.07
C SER A 60 -4.81 7.37 0.40
N PHE A 61 -4.52 7.15 1.66
CA PHE A 61 -4.69 5.82 2.25
C PHE A 61 -5.15 5.93 3.69
N CYS A 62 -5.74 4.85 4.16
CA CYS A 62 -6.20 4.72 5.54
C CYS A 62 -5.83 3.34 6.05
N VAL A 63 -5.29 3.30 7.27
CA VAL A 63 -5.02 2.05 7.99
C VAL A 63 -5.66 2.20 9.36
N ASP A 64 -6.51 1.27 9.74
CA ASP A 64 -7.22 1.36 11.01
C ASP A 64 -7.42 0.00 11.63
N VAL A 65 -7.63 0.01 12.94
CA VAL A 65 -7.97 -1.18 13.71
C VAL A 65 -9.00 -0.81 14.79
N GLY A 66 -9.75 -1.80 15.21
CA GLY A 66 -10.69 -1.67 16.31
C GLY A 66 -12.06 -1.19 15.88
N VAL A 67 -13.05 -1.61 16.65
CA VAL A 67 -14.46 -1.29 16.42
C VAL A 67 -15.03 -0.56 17.62
N ASN A 68 -14.56 -0.90 18.82
CA ASN A 68 -15.09 -0.36 20.08
C ASN A 68 -14.04 0.46 20.81
N ALA A 69 -14.41 1.65 21.25
CA ALA A 69 -13.55 2.45 22.12
C ALA A 69 -13.31 1.69 23.44
N PRO A 70 -12.15 1.77 24.05
CA PRO A 70 -11.02 2.66 23.72
C PRO A 70 -10.01 2.07 22.74
N ASN A 71 -10.35 1.03 22.01
CA ASN A 71 -9.41 0.26 21.19
C ASN A 71 -9.46 0.61 19.70
N ILE A 72 -9.82 1.84 19.38
CA ILE A 72 -9.85 2.32 18.00
C ILE A 72 -8.60 3.13 17.72
N LEU A 73 -7.86 2.73 16.69
CA LEU A 73 -6.67 3.46 16.20
C LEU A 73 -6.75 3.57 14.69
N GLY A 74 -6.36 4.71 14.16
CA GLY A 74 -6.31 4.88 12.72
C GLY A 74 -5.35 5.95 12.27
N VAL A 75 -4.90 5.79 11.03
CA VAL A 75 -4.01 6.73 10.33
C VAL A 75 -4.58 6.94 8.94
N MET A 76 -4.71 8.19 8.52
CA MET A 76 -5.02 8.54 7.15
C MET A 76 -3.91 9.43 6.63
N CYS A 77 -3.59 9.29 5.36
CA CYS A 77 -2.55 10.09 4.74
C CYS A 77 -2.96 10.50 3.34
N GLN A 78 -2.66 11.74 2.99
CA GLN A 78 -2.70 12.21 1.62
C GLN A 78 -1.27 12.32 1.11
N GLY A 79 -1.03 11.89 -0.12
CA GLY A 79 0.31 11.88 -0.67
C GLY A 79 0.33 11.75 -2.18
N ASN A 80 1.51 11.49 -2.70
CA ASN A 80 1.72 11.26 -4.12
C ASN A 80 2.22 9.84 -4.33
N ALA A 81 1.89 9.29 -5.50
CA ALA A 81 2.33 7.95 -5.87
C ALA A 81 2.92 7.95 -7.26
N LYS A 82 3.80 7.00 -7.50
CA LYS A 82 4.35 6.73 -8.82
C LYS A 82 4.51 5.23 -9.01
N LEU A 83 4.62 4.80 -10.25
CA LEU A 83 4.85 3.40 -10.58
C LEU A 83 6.35 3.14 -10.72
N ILE A 84 6.82 2.09 -10.05
CA ILE A 84 8.17 1.56 -10.24
C ILE A 84 8.03 0.40 -11.21
N LYS A 85 8.76 0.45 -12.33
CA LYS A 85 8.69 -0.55 -13.39
C LYS A 85 10.01 -1.28 -13.62
N GLU A 86 11.06 -0.93 -12.90
CA GLU A 86 12.36 -1.57 -13.01
C GLU A 86 12.29 -2.96 -12.38
N LYS A 87 12.56 -3.99 -13.18
CA LYS A 87 12.30 -5.39 -12.83
C LYS A 87 13.00 -5.86 -11.56
N THR A 88 14.26 -5.50 -11.39
CA THR A 88 15.03 -5.91 -10.20
C THR A 88 14.45 -5.32 -8.93
N THR A 89 14.08 -4.05 -8.98
CA THR A 89 13.46 -3.34 -7.85
C THR A 89 12.10 -3.94 -7.52
N ILE A 90 11.27 -4.22 -8.54
CA ILE A 90 9.96 -4.85 -8.37
C ILE A 90 10.12 -6.18 -7.63
N THR A 91 10.99 -7.04 -8.11
CA THR A 91 11.19 -8.37 -7.52
C THR A 91 11.63 -8.25 -6.06
N LYS A 92 12.58 -7.38 -5.79
CA LYS A 92 13.11 -7.17 -4.43
C LYS A 92 12.02 -6.68 -3.47
N LEU A 93 11.25 -5.68 -3.87
CA LEU A 93 10.19 -5.11 -3.05
C LEU A 93 9.03 -6.08 -2.87
N GLU A 94 8.61 -6.75 -3.94
CA GLU A 94 7.48 -7.68 -3.85
C GLU A 94 7.80 -8.87 -2.94
N LYS A 95 9.02 -9.39 -2.98
CA LYS A 95 9.45 -10.43 -2.06
C LYS A 95 9.34 -9.97 -0.61
N ARG A 96 9.74 -8.74 -0.33
CA ARG A 96 9.63 -8.16 1.02
C ARG A 96 8.17 -7.98 1.44
N ILE A 97 7.31 -7.56 0.52
CA ILE A 97 5.88 -7.43 0.78
C ILE A 97 5.30 -8.81 1.11
N LEU A 98 5.54 -9.80 0.26
CA LEU A 98 4.97 -11.14 0.43
C LEU A 98 5.39 -11.81 1.72
N LEU A 99 6.63 -11.58 2.17
CA LEU A 99 7.13 -12.14 3.43
C LEU A 99 6.44 -11.55 4.67
N ARG A 100 5.68 -10.48 4.53
CA ARG A 100 4.82 -9.99 5.61
C ARG A 100 3.57 -10.85 5.80
N TYR A 101 3.16 -11.58 4.78
CA TYR A 101 1.88 -12.31 4.73
C TYR A 101 2.06 -13.82 4.63
N PHE A 102 3.22 -14.27 4.19
CA PHE A 102 3.56 -15.69 4.08
C PHE A 102 4.81 -15.98 4.91
N ASN A 103 4.85 -17.15 5.53
CA ASN A 103 6.05 -17.56 6.31
C ASN A 103 7.25 -17.83 5.42
N THR A 104 7.00 -18.18 4.16
CA THR A 104 8.05 -18.49 3.18
C THR A 104 7.58 -18.11 1.79
N LEU A 105 8.53 -17.79 0.90
CA LEU A 105 8.24 -17.58 -0.51
C LEU A 105 8.10 -18.91 -1.26
N ASN A 106 8.45 -20.03 -0.64
CA ASN A 106 8.25 -21.34 -1.23
C ASN A 106 6.83 -21.85 -0.97
N ASN A 107 5.88 -21.09 -1.49
CA ASN A 107 4.44 -21.29 -1.33
C ASN A 107 3.81 -21.00 -2.68
N LYS A 108 2.88 -21.83 -3.11
CA LYS A 108 2.25 -21.70 -4.43
C LYS A 108 1.60 -20.33 -4.63
N SER A 109 0.82 -19.88 -3.65
CA SER A 109 0.15 -18.57 -3.73
C SER A 109 1.14 -17.42 -3.77
N ALA A 110 2.20 -17.48 -2.95
CA ALA A 110 3.24 -16.45 -2.96
C ALA A 110 3.94 -16.38 -4.32
N LYS A 111 4.25 -17.53 -4.92
CA LYS A 111 4.90 -17.58 -6.23
C LYS A 111 4.01 -17.02 -7.33
N GLU A 112 2.72 -17.34 -7.30
CA GLU A 112 1.76 -16.82 -8.28
C GLU A 112 1.64 -15.30 -8.17
N LEU A 113 1.58 -14.77 -6.95
CA LEU A 113 1.51 -13.33 -6.74
C LEU A 113 2.78 -12.62 -7.19
N LEU A 114 3.95 -13.22 -6.93
CA LEU A 114 5.21 -12.66 -7.38
C LEU A 114 5.28 -12.61 -8.91
N ASP A 115 4.88 -13.69 -9.57
CA ASP A 115 4.88 -13.77 -11.03
C ASP A 115 3.89 -12.78 -11.67
N ASP A 116 2.77 -12.52 -11.02
CA ASP A 116 1.74 -11.61 -11.52
C ASP A 116 2.06 -10.13 -11.30
N THR A 117 3.07 -9.84 -10.48
CA THR A 117 3.45 -8.46 -10.14
C THR A 117 4.42 -7.91 -11.17
N ASP A 118 4.00 -6.89 -11.91
CA ASP A 118 4.88 -6.25 -12.90
C ASP A 118 5.12 -4.76 -12.62
N CYS A 119 4.58 -4.23 -11.51
CA CYS A 119 4.92 -2.88 -11.06
C CYS A 119 4.67 -2.74 -9.56
N ILE A 120 5.30 -1.72 -8.99
CA ILE A 120 5.12 -1.34 -7.59
C ILE A 120 4.58 0.08 -7.57
N ILE A 121 3.53 0.30 -6.79
CA ILE A 121 3.07 1.65 -6.50
C ILE A 121 3.87 2.13 -5.28
N GLU A 122 4.69 3.16 -5.48
CA GLU A 122 5.42 3.80 -4.40
C GLU A 122 4.66 5.04 -3.96
N ILE A 123 4.25 5.08 -2.71
CA ILE A 123 3.50 6.20 -2.14
C ILE A 123 4.42 7.01 -1.25
N ILE A 124 4.48 8.31 -1.53
CA ILE A 124 5.25 9.28 -0.74
C ILE A 124 4.23 10.06 0.10
N PRO A 125 4.14 9.77 1.42
CA PRO A 125 3.21 10.47 2.29
C PRO A 125 3.54 11.95 2.40
N LYS A 126 2.52 12.80 2.42
CA LYS A 126 2.68 14.25 2.54
C LYS A 126 2.00 14.80 3.77
N LYS A 127 0.77 14.38 4.06
CA LYS A 127 0.01 14.91 5.17
C LYS A 127 -0.71 13.78 5.90
N TYR A 128 -0.39 13.60 7.17
CA TYR A 128 -0.96 12.56 8.03
C TYR A 128 -2.05 13.12 8.94
N SER A 129 -3.05 12.30 9.19
CA SER A 129 -4.00 12.48 10.29
C SER A 129 -4.01 11.20 11.11
N PHE A 130 -4.01 11.33 12.42
CA PHE A 130 -3.99 10.20 13.33
C PHE A 130 -5.10 10.35 14.35
N TRP A 131 -5.80 9.27 14.67
CA TRP A 131 -6.85 9.28 15.71
C TRP A 131 -6.75 8.04 16.59
N LYS A 132 -7.24 8.22 17.83
CA LYS A 132 -7.23 7.20 18.85
C LYS A 132 -8.46 7.39 19.73
N TYR A 133 -9.28 6.35 19.85
CA TYR A 133 -10.48 6.38 20.70
C TYR A 133 -10.51 5.19 21.63
#